data_c3e6997b620e2412cb43b7a0747f4ab0
#
_entry.id   c3e6997b620e2412cb43b7a0747f4ab0
#
_cell.length_a   1.000
_cell.length_b   1.000
_cell.length_c   1.000
_cell.angle_alpha   90.00
_cell.angle_beta   90.00
_cell.angle_gamma   90.00
#
_symmetry.space_group_name_H-M   'P 1'
#
loop_
_entity.id
_entity.type
_entity.pdbx_description
1 polymer ?
#
loop_
_entity_poly.entity_id
_entity_poly.type
_entity_poly.pdbx_seq_one_letter_code
_entity_poly.pdbx_strand_id
1 'polypeptide(L)'
;KYLNTVKNTKSAVEATYSKLYVNTYLEGSAKTALFNAKVSLFGAIDNLIAAINTAIADGQTTIEEKKNVDDKFTLFNSALASFNTAVEEANKAIHDKLKSYSDECTADLKVLNTQISAQVTRVDSLTQRIDTAGWITTSDGNKIYASKELENGNTLISYINQAAGETTIHSSKINLEGAVTITALHSDLQIMINSK
;
A
#
# COMPACT_ATOMS: atom_id res chain seq x y z
N LYS A 1 46.35 -24.51 -15.50
CA LYS A 1 45.63 -23.23 -15.62
C LYS A 1 44.17 -23.48 -15.88
N TYR A 2 43.76 -24.22 -16.91
CA TYR A 2 42.35 -24.48 -17.27
C TYR A 2 41.53 -25.17 -16.18
N LEU A 3 42.08 -26.19 -15.51
CA LEU A 3 41.41 -26.91 -14.42
C LEU A 3 40.98 -25.96 -13.28
N ASN A 4 41.82 -25.01 -12.91
CA ASN A 4 41.52 -24.04 -11.87
C ASN A 4 40.40 -23.07 -12.35
N THR A 5 40.39 -22.69 -13.63
CA THR A 5 39.35 -21.88 -14.21
C THR A 5 37.99 -22.58 -14.13
N VAL A 6 37.91 -23.87 -14.50
CA VAL A 6 36.69 -24.66 -14.42
C VAL A 6 36.17 -24.81 -12.97
N LYS A 7 37.10 -25.05 -12.02
CA LYS A 7 36.80 -25.14 -10.58
C LYS A 7 36.28 -23.78 -10.04
N ASN A 8 36.88 -22.68 -10.44
CA ASN A 8 36.43 -21.33 -10.04
C ASN A 8 35.07 -21.00 -10.61
N THR A 9 34.73 -21.47 -11.83
CA THR A 9 33.40 -21.33 -12.41
C THR A 9 32.35 -21.97 -11.52
N LYS A 10 32.60 -23.16 -10.96
CA LYS A 10 31.67 -23.84 -10.04
C LYS A 10 31.31 -22.97 -8.82
N SER A 11 32.31 -22.33 -8.21
CA SER A 11 32.09 -21.43 -7.07
C SER A 11 31.35 -20.18 -7.44
N ALA A 12 31.63 -19.58 -8.61
CA ALA A 12 30.92 -18.41 -9.10
C ALA A 12 29.44 -18.70 -9.41
N VAL A 13 29.17 -19.88 -10.02
CA VAL A 13 27.81 -20.35 -10.29
C VAL A 13 27.03 -20.57 -9.00
N GLU A 14 27.66 -21.19 -7.99
CA GLU A 14 27.02 -21.42 -6.69
C GLU A 14 26.66 -20.09 -6.01
N ALA A 15 27.56 -19.12 -6.03
CA ALA A 15 27.31 -17.79 -5.45
C ALA A 15 26.14 -17.08 -6.16
N THR A 16 26.09 -17.12 -7.49
CA THR A 16 25.00 -16.52 -8.28
C THR A 16 23.68 -17.24 -8.02
N TYR A 17 23.68 -18.55 -8.07
CA TYR A 17 22.51 -19.39 -7.80
C TYR A 17 21.94 -19.12 -6.41
N SER A 18 22.80 -19.21 -5.36
CA SER A 18 22.35 -19.04 -3.97
C SER A 18 21.71 -17.68 -3.74
N LYS A 19 22.27 -16.61 -4.32
CA LYS A 19 21.73 -15.26 -4.21
C LYS A 19 20.33 -15.15 -4.84
N LEU A 20 20.10 -15.77 -5.99
CA LEU A 20 18.82 -15.71 -6.68
C LEU A 20 17.80 -16.68 -6.07
N TYR A 21 18.20 -17.89 -5.73
CA TYR A 21 17.29 -18.95 -5.29
C TYR A 21 16.62 -18.66 -3.95
N VAL A 22 17.26 -17.88 -3.06
CA VAL A 22 16.67 -17.44 -1.78
C VAL A 22 15.76 -16.23 -1.92
N ASN A 23 15.72 -15.60 -3.10
CA ASN A 23 14.85 -14.46 -3.32
C ASN A 23 13.38 -14.87 -3.25
N THR A 24 12.60 -14.23 -2.38
CA THR A 24 11.19 -14.54 -2.13
C THR A 24 10.28 -14.26 -3.33
N TYR A 25 10.72 -13.41 -4.25
CA TYR A 25 9.98 -13.07 -5.47
C TYR A 25 10.28 -14.02 -6.64
N LEU A 26 11.25 -14.93 -6.48
CA LEU A 26 11.53 -15.98 -7.47
C LEU A 26 10.72 -17.22 -7.17
N GLU A 27 9.72 -17.50 -7.99
CA GLU A 27 8.77 -18.59 -7.83
C GLU A 27 8.57 -19.38 -9.13
N GLY A 28 7.81 -20.48 -9.05
CA GLY A 28 7.29 -21.21 -10.19
C GLY A 28 8.35 -21.78 -11.12
N SER A 29 8.09 -21.70 -12.42
CA SER A 29 8.92 -22.30 -13.47
C SER A 29 10.33 -21.72 -13.55
N ALA A 30 10.48 -20.41 -13.35
CA ALA A 30 11.78 -19.74 -13.40
C ALA A 30 12.73 -20.23 -12.28
N LYS A 31 12.19 -20.43 -11.06
CA LYS A 31 12.95 -21.02 -9.96
C LYS A 31 13.38 -22.45 -10.23
N THR A 32 12.48 -23.26 -10.79
CA THR A 32 12.76 -24.64 -11.17
C THR A 32 13.78 -24.70 -12.31
N ALA A 33 13.67 -23.83 -13.32
CA ALA A 33 14.61 -23.76 -14.44
C ALA A 33 16.02 -23.39 -13.95
N LEU A 34 16.14 -22.41 -13.07
CA LEU A 34 17.41 -22.01 -12.45
C LEU A 34 18.07 -23.18 -11.67
N PHE A 35 17.29 -23.91 -10.89
CA PHE A 35 17.77 -25.10 -10.18
C PHE A 35 18.27 -26.17 -11.15
N ASN A 36 17.48 -26.53 -12.16
CA ASN A 36 17.83 -27.56 -13.13
C ASN A 36 19.07 -27.18 -13.94
N ALA A 37 19.18 -25.93 -14.38
CA ALA A 37 20.33 -25.43 -15.10
C ALA A 37 21.61 -25.48 -14.26
N LYS A 38 21.55 -25.13 -12.97
CA LYS A 38 22.66 -25.31 -12.01
C LYS A 38 23.10 -26.75 -11.89
N VAL A 39 22.12 -27.68 -11.70
CA VAL A 39 22.43 -29.11 -11.56
C VAL A 39 23.10 -29.65 -12.83
N SER A 40 22.59 -29.29 -14.00
CA SER A 40 23.16 -29.71 -15.30
C SER A 40 24.56 -29.15 -15.49
N LEU A 41 24.81 -27.90 -15.16
CA LEU A 41 26.12 -27.27 -15.27
C LEU A 41 27.11 -27.91 -14.31
N PHE A 42 26.73 -28.21 -13.08
CA PHE A 42 27.59 -28.89 -12.11
C PHE A 42 27.99 -30.26 -12.61
N GLY A 43 27.09 -31.06 -13.16
CA GLY A 43 27.38 -32.32 -13.79
C GLY A 43 28.35 -32.17 -14.97
N ALA A 44 28.17 -31.17 -15.82
CA ALA A 44 29.09 -30.91 -16.94
C ALA A 44 30.48 -30.49 -16.46
N ILE A 45 30.58 -29.66 -15.41
CA ILE A 45 31.85 -29.28 -14.77
C ILE A 45 32.59 -30.53 -14.22
N ASP A 46 31.88 -31.35 -13.46
CA ASP A 46 32.48 -32.54 -12.84
C ASP A 46 32.98 -33.55 -13.91
N ASN A 47 32.20 -33.75 -14.97
CA ASN A 47 32.56 -34.58 -16.11
C ASN A 47 33.78 -34.03 -16.86
N LEU A 48 33.85 -32.70 -17.06
CA LEU A 48 35.01 -32.07 -17.70
C LEU A 48 36.27 -32.19 -16.82
N ILE A 49 36.14 -31.97 -15.51
CA ILE A 49 37.24 -32.15 -14.57
C ILE A 49 37.75 -33.59 -14.59
N ALA A 50 36.86 -34.58 -14.59
CA ALA A 50 37.22 -35.99 -14.68
C ALA A 50 37.98 -36.31 -16.00
N ALA A 51 37.47 -35.86 -17.14
CA ALA A 51 38.10 -36.04 -18.44
C ALA A 51 39.52 -35.42 -18.50
N ILE A 52 39.66 -34.19 -17.97
CA ILE A 52 40.99 -33.53 -17.89
C ILE A 52 41.95 -34.33 -17.01
N ASN A 53 41.49 -34.77 -15.82
CA ASN A 53 42.36 -35.54 -14.91
C ASN A 53 42.80 -36.86 -15.53
N THR A 54 41.90 -37.57 -16.25
CA THR A 54 42.26 -38.79 -16.98
C THR A 54 43.31 -38.51 -18.05
N ALA A 55 43.11 -37.49 -18.86
CA ALA A 55 44.03 -37.15 -19.95
C ALA A 55 45.43 -36.71 -19.53
N ILE A 56 45.65 -36.37 -18.26
CA ILE A 56 46.97 -35.96 -17.75
C ILE A 56 47.55 -36.95 -16.75
N ALA A 57 46.88 -38.08 -16.47
CA ALA A 57 47.22 -38.98 -15.36
C ALA A 57 48.57 -39.66 -15.55
N ASP A 58 48.90 -40.04 -16.77
CA ASP A 58 50.16 -40.71 -17.11
C ASP A 58 51.21 -39.80 -17.76
N GLY A 59 50.91 -38.49 -17.86
CA GLY A 59 51.81 -37.52 -18.46
C GLY A 59 51.84 -37.53 -20.00
N GLN A 60 50.98 -38.37 -20.65
CA GLN A 60 50.84 -38.43 -22.10
C GLN A 60 49.36 -38.33 -22.45
N THR A 61 49.00 -37.44 -23.40
CA THR A 61 47.62 -37.29 -23.82
C THR A 61 47.43 -37.91 -25.19
N THR A 62 46.57 -38.92 -25.29
CA THR A 62 46.19 -39.55 -26.55
C THR A 62 45.22 -38.71 -27.35
N ILE A 63 45.05 -39.02 -28.66
CA ILE A 63 44.07 -38.36 -29.54
C ILE A 63 42.64 -38.57 -29.00
N GLU A 64 42.34 -39.76 -28.48
CA GLU A 64 41.04 -40.11 -27.93
C GLU A 64 40.73 -39.33 -26.63
N GLU A 65 41.68 -39.21 -25.74
CA GLU A 65 41.55 -38.43 -24.52
C GLU A 65 41.34 -36.94 -24.81
N LYS A 66 42.16 -36.42 -25.76
CA LYS A 66 41.95 -35.06 -26.22
C LYS A 66 40.53 -34.85 -26.74
N LYS A 67 40.05 -35.75 -27.62
CA LYS A 67 38.70 -35.69 -28.15
C LYS A 67 37.64 -35.72 -27.05
N ASN A 68 37.80 -36.60 -26.06
CA ASN A 68 36.89 -36.70 -24.91
C ASN A 68 36.86 -35.38 -24.13
N VAL A 69 37.98 -34.75 -23.86
CA VAL A 69 38.08 -33.45 -23.20
C VAL A 69 37.36 -32.37 -24.04
N ASP A 70 37.57 -32.31 -25.35
CA ASP A 70 36.96 -31.37 -26.26
C ASP A 70 35.40 -31.54 -26.29
N ASP A 71 34.94 -32.80 -26.31
CA ASP A 71 33.50 -33.13 -26.24
C ASP A 71 32.88 -32.66 -24.89
N LYS A 72 33.57 -32.94 -23.75
CA LYS A 72 33.11 -32.48 -22.41
C LYS A 72 33.16 -30.96 -22.29
N PHE A 73 34.13 -30.30 -22.89
CA PHE A 73 34.24 -28.86 -22.91
C PHE A 73 33.06 -28.22 -23.69
N THR A 74 32.65 -28.83 -24.81
CA THR A 74 31.48 -28.41 -25.56
C THR A 74 30.18 -28.51 -24.73
N LEU A 75 30.01 -29.61 -24.01
CA LEU A 75 28.87 -29.80 -23.11
C LEU A 75 28.89 -28.81 -21.94
N PHE A 76 30.05 -28.52 -21.37
CA PHE A 76 30.21 -27.50 -20.36
C PHE A 76 29.80 -26.12 -20.87
N ASN A 77 30.25 -25.71 -22.06
CA ASN A 77 29.88 -24.42 -22.63
C ASN A 77 28.39 -24.31 -22.87
N SER A 78 27.76 -25.38 -23.38
CA SER A 78 26.32 -25.42 -23.59
C SER A 78 25.54 -25.32 -22.27
N ALA A 79 25.97 -26.03 -21.24
CA ALA A 79 25.36 -25.98 -19.92
C ALA A 79 25.56 -24.60 -19.25
N LEU A 80 26.72 -23.97 -19.42
CA LEU A 80 26.99 -22.62 -18.95
C LEU A 80 26.09 -21.58 -19.63
N ALA A 81 25.90 -21.68 -20.94
CA ALA A 81 24.96 -20.82 -21.68
C ALA A 81 23.53 -20.99 -21.17
N SER A 82 23.08 -22.25 -20.94
CA SER A 82 21.76 -22.55 -20.39
C SER A 82 21.57 -21.99 -18.98
N PHE A 83 22.62 -22.07 -18.13
CA PHE A 83 22.58 -21.46 -16.80
C PHE A 83 22.49 -19.95 -16.86
N ASN A 84 23.22 -19.27 -17.74
CA ASN A 84 23.14 -17.83 -17.91
C ASN A 84 21.73 -17.40 -18.38
N THR A 85 21.14 -18.11 -19.32
CA THR A 85 19.74 -17.88 -19.74
C THR A 85 18.77 -18.04 -18.55
N ALA A 86 18.94 -19.08 -17.75
CA ALA A 86 18.08 -19.30 -16.57
C ALA A 86 18.27 -18.19 -15.51
N VAL A 87 19.46 -17.64 -15.37
CA VAL A 87 19.73 -16.46 -14.51
C VAL A 87 19.02 -15.21 -15.03
N GLU A 88 19.04 -14.97 -16.33
CA GLU A 88 18.34 -13.85 -16.97
C GLU A 88 16.82 -13.98 -16.78
N GLU A 89 16.26 -15.17 -17.01
CA GLU A 89 14.84 -15.46 -16.78
C GLU A 89 14.45 -15.30 -15.32
N ALA A 90 15.28 -15.75 -14.37
CA ALA A 90 15.05 -15.58 -12.96
C ALA A 90 15.04 -14.09 -12.55
N ASN A 91 15.98 -13.30 -13.04
CA ASN A 91 16.02 -11.86 -12.79
C ASN A 91 14.79 -11.16 -13.39
N LYS A 92 14.38 -11.55 -14.59
CA LYS A 92 13.16 -11.03 -15.21
C LYS A 92 11.92 -11.37 -14.39
N ALA A 93 11.77 -12.61 -13.93
CA ALA A 93 10.65 -13.03 -13.12
C ALA A 93 10.56 -12.25 -11.79
N ILE A 94 11.69 -12.02 -11.13
CA ILE A 94 11.78 -11.17 -9.93
C ILE A 94 11.33 -9.73 -10.24
N HIS A 95 11.83 -9.17 -11.33
CA HIS A 95 11.48 -7.79 -11.75
C HIS A 95 9.98 -7.67 -12.04
N ASP A 96 9.42 -8.60 -12.81
CA ASP A 96 8.00 -8.59 -13.18
C ASP A 96 7.10 -8.74 -11.94
N LYS A 97 7.50 -9.55 -10.96
CA LYS A 97 6.77 -9.70 -9.69
C LYS A 97 6.81 -8.41 -8.86
N LEU A 98 7.98 -7.79 -8.76
CA LEU A 98 8.14 -6.50 -8.06
C LEU A 98 7.33 -5.39 -8.72
N LYS A 99 7.32 -5.37 -10.06
CA LYS A 99 6.51 -4.42 -10.81
C LYS A 99 5.01 -4.61 -10.54
N SER A 100 4.52 -5.87 -10.53
CA SER A 100 3.13 -6.18 -10.21
C SER A 100 2.73 -5.63 -8.84
N TYR A 101 3.54 -5.86 -7.80
CA TYR A 101 3.28 -5.31 -6.46
C TYR A 101 3.29 -3.77 -6.43
N SER A 102 4.20 -3.14 -7.18
CA SER A 102 4.23 -1.68 -7.28
C SER A 102 2.96 -1.13 -7.94
N ASP A 103 2.50 -1.79 -9.01
CA ASP A 103 1.30 -1.40 -9.73
C ASP A 103 0.03 -1.59 -8.85
N GLU A 104 -0.06 -2.70 -8.10
CA GLU A 104 -1.13 -2.96 -7.12
C GLU A 104 -1.14 -1.89 -6.01
N CYS A 105 0.00 -1.60 -5.41
CA CYS A 105 0.13 -0.58 -4.37
C CYS A 105 -0.29 0.81 -4.89
N THR A 106 0.08 1.14 -6.14
CA THR A 106 -0.30 2.40 -6.77
C THR A 106 -1.82 2.48 -7.00
N ALA A 107 -2.44 1.37 -7.41
CA ALA A 107 -3.89 1.28 -7.59
C ALA A 107 -4.63 1.46 -6.24
N ASP A 108 -4.17 0.80 -5.19
CA ASP A 108 -4.74 0.89 -3.85
C ASP A 108 -4.63 2.32 -3.28
N LEU A 109 -3.48 2.97 -3.46
CA LEU A 109 -3.28 4.37 -3.07
C LEU A 109 -4.23 5.31 -3.80
N LYS A 110 -4.50 5.07 -5.09
CA LYS A 110 -5.45 5.86 -5.86
C LYS A 110 -6.88 5.69 -5.34
N VAL A 111 -7.29 4.45 -5.01
CA VAL A 111 -8.61 4.17 -4.40
C VAL A 111 -8.72 4.86 -3.05
N LEU A 112 -7.72 4.74 -2.19
CA LEU A 112 -7.70 5.37 -0.87
C LEU A 112 -7.78 6.89 -0.98
N ASN A 113 -7.03 7.52 -1.88
CA ASN A 113 -7.08 8.96 -2.10
C ASN A 113 -8.46 9.43 -2.57
N THR A 114 -9.13 8.65 -3.44
CA THR A 114 -10.50 8.92 -3.86
C THR A 114 -11.48 8.85 -2.69
N GLN A 115 -11.35 7.84 -1.82
CA GLN A 115 -12.19 7.69 -0.62
C GLN A 115 -11.96 8.83 0.37
N ILE A 116 -10.72 9.23 0.61
CA ILE A 116 -10.38 10.38 1.47
C ILE A 116 -11.01 11.66 0.92
N SER A 117 -10.87 11.92 -0.38
CA SER A 117 -11.46 13.10 -1.03
C SER A 117 -12.98 13.14 -0.90
N ALA A 118 -13.64 12.00 -1.05
CA ALA A 118 -15.08 11.88 -0.85
C ALA A 118 -15.49 12.16 0.61
N GLN A 119 -14.69 11.69 1.59
CA GLN A 119 -14.98 11.98 3.00
C GLN A 119 -14.76 13.46 3.34
N VAL A 120 -13.69 14.08 2.82
CA VAL A 120 -13.46 15.53 2.97
C VAL A 120 -14.66 16.31 2.43
N THR A 121 -15.14 16.01 1.22
CA THR A 121 -16.33 16.66 0.64
C THR A 121 -17.57 16.48 1.52
N ARG A 122 -17.76 15.31 2.13
CA ARG A 122 -18.88 15.07 3.05
C ARG A 122 -18.74 15.89 4.32
N VAL A 123 -17.55 16.00 4.87
CA VAL A 123 -17.28 16.84 6.06
C VAL A 123 -17.55 18.31 5.75
N ASP A 124 -17.04 18.80 4.62
CA ASP A 124 -17.29 20.18 4.19
C ASP A 124 -18.77 20.47 4.01
N SER A 125 -19.52 19.54 3.38
CA SER A 125 -20.96 19.66 3.22
C SER A 125 -21.72 19.64 4.55
N LEU A 126 -21.27 18.83 5.52
CA LEU A 126 -21.83 18.81 6.87
C LEU A 126 -21.55 20.13 7.61
N THR A 127 -20.32 20.64 7.52
CA THR A 127 -19.92 21.91 8.11
C THR A 127 -20.79 23.05 7.56
N GLN A 128 -20.93 23.16 6.23
CA GLN A 128 -21.81 24.15 5.61
C GLN A 128 -23.28 24.03 6.05
N ARG A 129 -23.78 22.81 6.19
CA ARG A 129 -25.17 22.59 6.66
C ARG A 129 -25.36 22.99 8.12
N ILE A 130 -24.36 22.75 8.98
CA ILE A 130 -24.36 23.17 10.37
C ILE A 130 -24.36 24.71 10.42
N ASP A 131 -23.47 25.35 9.68
CA ASP A 131 -23.35 26.81 9.62
C ASP A 131 -24.64 27.45 9.06
N THR A 132 -25.19 26.90 8.00
CA THR A 132 -26.43 27.42 7.38
C THR A 132 -27.67 27.17 8.24
N ALA A 133 -27.72 26.02 8.93
CA ALA A 133 -28.80 25.67 9.84
C ALA A 133 -28.71 26.42 11.19
N GLY A 134 -27.60 27.09 11.47
CA GLY A 134 -27.42 27.85 12.70
C GLY A 134 -27.26 26.99 13.95
N TRP A 135 -26.70 25.78 13.80
CA TRP A 135 -26.43 24.91 14.95
C TRP A 135 -25.02 25.12 15.42
N ILE A 136 -24.85 25.59 16.64
CA ILE A 136 -23.53 25.72 17.29
C ILE A 136 -23.58 24.95 18.59
N THR A 137 -22.65 24.01 18.74
CA THR A 137 -22.39 23.31 20.02
C THR A 137 -21.10 23.87 20.61
N THR A 138 -21.16 24.36 21.82
CA THR A 138 -20.02 24.86 22.57
C THR A 138 -19.93 24.16 23.91
N SER A 139 -18.82 24.37 24.65
CA SER A 139 -18.67 23.89 26.02
C SER A 139 -19.78 24.41 26.95
N ASP A 140 -20.36 25.53 26.63
CA ASP A 140 -21.37 26.22 27.43
C ASP A 140 -22.81 25.85 27.04
N GLY A 141 -23.00 25.00 26.03
CA GLY A 141 -24.32 24.52 25.60
C GLY A 141 -24.52 24.54 24.09
N ASN A 142 -25.76 24.31 23.67
CA ASN A 142 -26.16 24.28 22.28
C ASN A 142 -26.94 25.54 21.91
N LYS A 143 -26.64 26.12 20.78
CA LYS A 143 -27.38 27.21 20.19
C LYS A 143 -28.02 26.83 18.88
N ILE A 144 -29.28 27.12 18.70
CA ILE A 144 -29.99 27.04 17.43
C ILE A 144 -30.38 28.46 17.10
N TYR A 145 -29.97 28.98 15.96
CA TYR A 145 -30.28 30.33 15.54
C TYR A 145 -30.80 30.37 14.09
N ALA A 146 -31.59 31.36 13.80
CA ALA A 146 -31.99 31.75 12.45
C ALA A 146 -31.78 33.25 12.29
N SER A 147 -31.20 33.64 11.18
CA SER A 147 -31.02 35.06 10.83
C SER A 147 -31.72 35.39 9.52
N LYS A 148 -32.26 36.60 9.44
CA LYS A 148 -32.83 37.14 8.23
C LYS A 148 -32.36 38.60 8.09
N GLU A 149 -31.74 38.89 6.95
CA GLU A 149 -31.45 40.28 6.59
C GLU A 149 -32.75 41.00 6.18
N LEU A 150 -32.94 42.19 6.71
CA LEU A 150 -34.08 43.04 6.42
C LEU A 150 -33.69 44.02 5.29
N GLU A 151 -34.71 44.56 4.60
CA GLU A 151 -34.54 45.52 3.47
C GLU A 151 -33.75 46.78 3.85
N ASN A 152 -33.66 47.10 5.14
CA ASN A 152 -32.90 48.23 5.67
C ASN A 152 -31.44 47.87 6.05
N GLY A 153 -30.97 46.65 5.69
CA GLY A 153 -29.63 46.17 6.00
C GLY A 153 -29.44 45.68 7.45
N ASN A 154 -30.45 45.68 8.28
CA ASN A 154 -30.39 45.12 9.63
C ASN A 154 -30.62 43.60 9.59
N THR A 155 -30.02 42.89 10.52
CA THR A 155 -30.21 41.43 10.65
C THR A 155 -31.10 41.14 11.84
N LEU A 156 -32.24 40.48 11.58
CA LEU A 156 -33.08 39.92 12.63
C LEU A 156 -32.57 38.56 13.03
N ILE A 157 -32.25 38.37 14.30
CA ILE A 157 -31.76 37.12 14.85
C ILE A 157 -32.75 36.54 15.84
N SER A 158 -33.05 35.26 15.68
CA SER A 158 -33.82 34.44 16.61
C SER A 158 -32.94 33.27 17.07
N TYR A 159 -32.87 33.02 18.34
CA TYR A 159 -32.08 31.88 18.84
C TYR A 159 -32.71 31.20 20.06
N ILE A 160 -32.36 29.93 20.23
CA ILE A 160 -32.55 29.16 21.45
C ILE A 160 -31.18 28.79 21.97
N ASN A 161 -30.84 29.17 23.17
CA ASN A 161 -29.62 28.80 23.87
C ASN A 161 -29.98 27.87 25.01
N GLN A 162 -29.34 26.70 25.04
CA GLN A 162 -29.47 25.74 26.12
C GLN A 162 -28.11 25.59 26.83
N ALA A 163 -28.03 26.01 28.05
CA ALA A 163 -26.90 25.84 28.94
C ALA A 163 -27.31 25.02 30.17
N ALA A 164 -26.34 24.56 30.94
CA ALA A 164 -26.60 23.85 32.18
C ALA A 164 -27.34 24.79 33.18
N GLY A 165 -28.62 24.51 33.42
CA GLY A 165 -29.44 25.27 34.35
C GLY A 165 -30.21 26.42 33.74
N GLU A 166 -30.06 26.73 32.44
CA GLU A 166 -30.76 27.82 31.78
C GLU A 166 -31.12 27.49 30.32
N THR A 167 -32.32 27.88 29.90
CA THR A 167 -32.69 27.93 28.48
C THR A 167 -33.17 29.33 28.15
N THR A 168 -32.48 30.01 27.25
CA THR A 168 -32.85 31.33 26.77
C THR A 168 -33.45 31.24 25.37
N ILE A 169 -34.64 31.83 25.17
CA ILE A 169 -35.28 31.98 23.86
C ILE A 169 -35.33 33.49 23.54
N HIS A 170 -34.64 33.85 22.46
CA HIS A 170 -34.68 35.22 21.94
C HIS A 170 -35.38 35.23 20.58
N SER A 171 -36.48 35.97 20.49
CA SER A 171 -37.21 36.13 19.24
C SER A 171 -38.06 37.38 19.29
N SER A 172 -38.33 37.99 18.14
CA SER A 172 -39.29 39.11 18.02
C SER A 172 -40.75 38.67 18.30
N LYS A 173 -41.05 37.38 18.13
CA LYS A 173 -42.31 36.75 18.42
C LYS A 173 -42.14 35.30 18.80
N ILE A 174 -42.71 34.88 19.90
CA ILE A 174 -42.80 33.48 20.36
C ILE A 174 -44.23 33.03 20.23
N ASN A 175 -44.50 32.02 19.41
CA ASN A 175 -45.79 31.36 19.29
C ASN A 175 -45.70 30.01 20.00
N LEU A 176 -46.55 29.79 21.01
CA LEU A 176 -46.61 28.56 21.78
C LEU A 176 -47.98 27.93 21.54
N GLU A 177 -48.00 26.75 20.93
CA GLU A 177 -49.23 25.99 20.68
C GLU A 177 -49.29 24.78 21.61
N GLY A 178 -50.46 24.55 22.20
CA GLY A 178 -50.72 23.46 23.14
C GLY A 178 -50.90 23.95 24.59
N ALA A 179 -50.79 23.02 25.54
CA ALA A 179 -50.91 23.35 26.96
C ALA A 179 -49.61 24.00 27.45
N VAL A 180 -49.67 25.24 27.86
CA VAL A 180 -48.54 25.98 28.44
C VAL A 180 -48.80 26.16 29.92
N THR A 181 -47.92 25.56 30.77
CA THR A 181 -48.00 25.76 32.22
C THR A 181 -46.94 26.79 32.62
N ILE A 182 -47.37 27.88 33.21
CA ILE A 182 -46.49 28.93 33.72
C ILE A 182 -46.44 28.78 35.25
N THR A 183 -45.33 28.29 35.76
CA THR A 183 -45.18 28.01 37.20
C THR A 183 -44.44 29.11 37.93
N ALA A 184 -43.67 29.95 37.25
CA ALA A 184 -43.01 31.12 37.82
C ALA A 184 -43.03 32.27 36.80
N LEU A 185 -43.75 33.31 37.14
CA LEU A 185 -43.74 34.59 36.44
C LEU A 185 -43.08 35.64 37.34
N HIS A 186 -42.37 36.58 36.74
CA HIS A 186 -41.90 37.74 37.46
C HIS A 186 -43.09 38.44 38.09
N SER A 187 -42.96 38.92 39.34
CA SER A 187 -44.07 39.48 40.16
C SER A 187 -44.89 40.52 39.40
N ASP A 188 -44.26 41.33 38.59
CA ASP A 188 -44.92 42.39 37.84
C ASP A 188 -45.88 41.86 36.78
N LEU A 189 -45.56 40.75 36.12
CA LEU A 189 -46.40 40.04 35.17
C LEU A 189 -47.54 39.30 35.86
N GLN A 190 -47.32 38.74 37.05
CA GLN A 190 -48.38 38.14 37.84
C GLN A 190 -49.42 39.15 38.27
N ILE A 191 -49.01 40.35 38.66
CA ILE A 191 -49.90 41.45 39.02
C ILE A 191 -50.72 41.88 37.81
N MET A 192 -50.14 42.03 36.61
CA MET A 192 -50.84 42.40 35.39
C MET A 192 -51.90 41.39 34.95
N ILE A 193 -51.64 40.09 35.10
CA ILE A 193 -52.58 39.02 34.75
C ILE A 193 -53.72 38.95 35.75
N ASN A 194 -53.44 39.14 37.01
CA ASN A 194 -54.45 39.03 38.10
C ASN A 194 -55.30 40.35 38.26
N SER A 195 -54.92 41.41 37.56
CA SER A 195 -55.65 42.69 37.65
C SER A 195 -56.66 42.88 36.56
N LYS A 196 -56.84 41.88 35.68
CA LYS A 196 -57.98 41.84 34.68
C LYS A 196 -59.06 40.86 35.10
#